data_dfe978c12996c51b9c815d1f3ba9ff5d
#
_entry.id   dfe978c12996c51b9c815d1f3ba9ff5d
#
_cell.length_a   1.000
_cell.length_b   1.000
_cell.length_c   1.000
_cell.angle_alpha   90.00
_cell.angle_beta   90.00
_cell.angle_gamma   90.00
#
_symmetry.space_group_name_H-M   'P 1'
#
loop_
_entity.id
_entity.type
_entity.pdbx_description
1 polymer ?
#
loop_
_entity_poly.entity_id
_entity_poly.type
_entity_poly.pdbx_seq_one_letter_code
_entity_poly.pdbx_strand_id
1 'polypeptide(L)'
;MSVLSIVSFLLITGFIALFSALKTRKKKVQTTNGLFFADHNNNFFIVGGALLLSNISANQFIGENESIYTNNMSVMAWGVSSVLAMLLVAEFFLPIYFRTGAMTIPDYLGKRYDNSTKRLVSIVFLCSYVVNLLPAVLYGGAVALTGMFNFIAPLQLSYWQNIWIMVWVIGLTGCAYSVLGGLRAISISDTILSIGLLTIGIAFPYFGFKFLGNGDWFKGFHILLSQHTEHLNAIGGPKDEIPLSTIFTGMFIMNLYYWGMEQFIVQQALSAKSLSHSQKGMGLACLGKLLCPFIINIPGLVGVHLYSNLENTAEVFPLVVKDTLPGVMIGLTAAVVLGAAISTFNAGLNSSSTLFVLNLYKPWLEKRNKEITEKHLVYTGRKFEIIVSALAMFSAPFIMFSKAGFYTYLQQLGGMFCVPIFTIILVGFVSKKVPPQAAKIGMIFFIFSYIIFNYILDIKLHYLHMLALLFVFTTICMLVVARFYPKYKYTEIKIESVELSPWKNRYWYFALLLMGMVSIFVLFSKWGIA
;
A
#
# COMPACT_ATOMS: atom_id res chain seq x y z
N MET A 1 24.32 -20.85 0.54
CA MET A 1 23.82 -19.83 1.50
C MET A 1 24.91 -19.50 2.50
N SER A 2 25.30 -18.23 2.65
CA SER A 2 26.35 -17.89 3.62
C SER A 2 25.76 -17.80 5.02
N VAL A 3 26.45 -18.38 6.02
CA VAL A 3 26.07 -18.25 7.44
C VAL A 3 25.93 -16.78 7.82
N LEU A 4 26.75 -15.91 7.22
CA LEU A 4 26.75 -14.48 7.42
C LEU A 4 25.42 -13.81 7.04
N SER A 5 24.75 -14.27 5.96
CA SER A 5 23.44 -13.74 5.53
C SER A 5 22.34 -14.05 6.55
N ILE A 6 22.34 -15.27 7.10
CA ILE A 6 21.35 -15.66 8.11
C ILE A 6 21.58 -14.92 9.42
N VAL A 7 22.84 -14.85 9.88
CA VAL A 7 23.19 -14.16 11.12
C VAL A 7 22.86 -12.67 11.03
N SER A 8 23.20 -11.99 9.94
CA SER A 8 22.87 -10.57 9.75
C SER A 8 21.35 -10.35 9.68
N PHE A 9 20.60 -11.22 9.00
CA PHE A 9 19.13 -11.18 8.98
C PHE A 9 18.52 -11.26 10.37
N LEU A 10 18.93 -12.26 11.16
CA LEU A 10 18.41 -12.48 12.52
C LEU A 10 18.77 -11.32 13.46
N LEU A 11 20.02 -10.82 13.39
CA LEU A 11 20.47 -9.71 14.22
C LEU A 11 19.72 -8.41 13.90
N ILE A 12 19.54 -8.08 12.62
CA ILE A 12 18.84 -6.85 12.20
C ILE A 12 17.36 -6.93 12.57
N THR A 13 16.70 -8.04 12.25
CA THR A 13 15.28 -8.25 12.59
C THR A 13 15.07 -8.22 14.10
N GLY A 14 15.93 -8.92 14.86
CA GLY A 14 15.89 -8.93 16.32
C GLY A 14 16.11 -7.53 16.93
N PHE A 15 17.07 -6.75 16.39
CA PHE A 15 17.31 -5.38 16.82
C PHE A 15 16.08 -4.49 16.62
N ILE A 16 15.45 -4.53 15.44
CA ILE A 16 14.27 -3.72 15.13
C ILE A 16 13.11 -4.08 16.05
N ALA A 17 12.87 -5.38 16.25
CA ALA A 17 11.80 -5.86 17.13
C ALA A 17 12.05 -5.42 18.59
N LEU A 18 13.28 -5.60 19.10
CA LEU A 18 13.64 -5.22 20.47
C LEU A 18 13.54 -3.71 20.67
N PHE A 19 14.09 -2.92 19.75
CA PHE A 19 14.07 -1.45 19.85
C PHE A 19 12.64 -0.91 19.85
N SER A 20 11.77 -1.42 18.94
CA SER A 20 10.38 -1.04 18.89
C SER A 20 9.63 -1.42 20.18
N ALA A 21 9.85 -2.64 20.69
CA ALA A 21 9.26 -3.12 21.93
C ALA A 21 9.71 -2.27 23.15
N LEU A 22 10.99 -1.94 23.27
CA LEU A 22 11.51 -1.12 24.36
C LEU A 22 10.95 0.30 24.34
N LYS A 23 10.81 0.90 23.16
CA LYS A 23 10.31 2.27 23.00
C LYS A 23 8.80 2.38 23.25
N THR A 24 8.06 1.29 23.09
CA THR A 24 6.61 1.24 23.31
C THR A 24 6.21 0.67 24.67
N ARG A 25 7.11 -0.05 25.36
CA ARG A 25 6.84 -0.77 26.61
C ARG A 25 6.26 0.11 27.75
N LYS A 26 6.59 1.39 27.79
CA LYS A 26 6.14 2.32 28.85
C LYS A 26 4.70 2.80 28.72
N LYS A 27 4.06 2.60 27.57
CA LYS A 27 2.65 2.99 27.34
C LYS A 27 1.81 1.74 27.08
N LYS A 28 1.13 1.25 28.14
CA LYS A 28 0.12 0.20 27.95
C LYS A 28 -1.01 0.76 27.08
N VAL A 29 -1.24 0.11 25.93
CA VAL A 29 -2.36 0.44 25.03
C VAL A 29 -3.66 -0.01 25.70
N GLN A 30 -4.36 0.92 26.34
CA GLN A 30 -5.60 0.66 27.08
C GLN A 30 -6.82 1.37 26.49
N THR A 31 -6.60 2.29 25.54
CA THR A 31 -7.66 3.07 24.90
C THR A 31 -7.72 2.77 23.40
N THR A 32 -8.90 2.98 22.81
CA THR A 32 -9.09 2.86 21.37
C THR A 32 -8.22 3.87 20.60
N ASN A 33 -8.07 5.10 21.11
CA ASN A 33 -7.18 6.09 20.51
C ASN A 33 -5.71 5.66 20.53
N GLY A 34 -5.24 5.06 21.64
CA GLY A 34 -3.88 4.54 21.73
C GLY A 34 -3.62 3.38 20.77
N LEU A 35 -4.58 2.45 20.65
CA LEU A 35 -4.46 1.27 19.80
C LEU A 35 -4.50 1.65 18.30
N PHE A 36 -5.49 2.46 17.92
CA PHE A 36 -5.81 2.69 16.53
C PHE A 36 -5.17 3.96 15.94
N PHE A 37 -4.84 4.98 16.75
CA PHE A 37 -4.36 6.30 16.26
C PHE A 37 -3.08 6.79 16.94
N ALA A 38 -2.40 5.96 17.72
CA ALA A 38 -1.19 6.33 18.44
C ALA A 38 -1.34 7.63 19.30
N ASP A 39 -2.52 7.86 19.84
CA ASP A 39 -2.93 9.06 20.59
C ASP A 39 -2.72 10.39 19.82
N HIS A 40 -2.73 10.37 18.49
CA HIS A 40 -2.44 11.53 17.61
C HIS A 40 -1.15 12.28 18.01
N ASN A 41 -0.06 11.56 18.29
CA ASN A 41 1.16 12.14 18.84
C ASN A 41 2.43 11.86 17.99
N ASN A 42 2.26 11.47 16.73
CA ASN A 42 3.37 11.23 15.82
C ASN A 42 3.88 12.54 15.19
N ASN A 43 5.20 12.71 15.14
CA ASN A 43 5.81 13.82 14.41
C ASN A 43 5.90 13.51 12.91
N PHE A 44 6.24 14.52 12.09
CA PHE A 44 6.27 14.37 10.63
C PHE A 44 7.24 13.30 10.13
N PHE A 45 8.34 13.06 10.83
CA PHE A 45 9.34 12.05 10.44
C PHE A 45 8.79 10.63 10.64
N ILE A 46 8.11 10.38 11.77
CA ILE A 46 7.45 9.11 12.06
C ILE A 46 6.30 8.88 11.07
N VAL A 47 5.50 9.92 10.81
CA VAL A 47 4.39 9.82 9.84
C VAL A 47 4.92 9.54 8.44
N GLY A 48 5.96 10.24 7.99
CA GLY A 48 6.55 10.05 6.65
C GLY A 48 7.18 8.67 6.47
N GLY A 49 7.94 8.20 7.45
CA GLY A 49 8.52 6.85 7.44
C GLY A 49 7.44 5.76 7.46
N ALA A 50 6.41 5.92 8.30
CA ALA A 50 5.29 4.98 8.36
C ALA A 50 4.49 4.95 7.04
N LEU A 51 4.17 6.11 6.45
CA LEU A 51 3.50 6.20 5.15
C LEU A 51 4.33 5.56 4.03
N LEU A 52 5.64 5.81 4.00
CA LEU A 52 6.53 5.24 2.99
C LEU A 52 6.55 3.72 3.09
N LEU A 53 6.83 3.17 4.27
CA LEU A 53 6.99 1.73 4.42
C LEU A 53 5.66 0.96 4.41
N SER A 54 4.57 1.55 4.91
CA SER A 54 3.24 0.94 4.77
C SER A 54 2.78 0.83 3.31
N ASN A 55 3.31 1.69 2.43
CA ASN A 55 3.07 1.61 1.00
C ASN A 55 4.07 0.69 0.29
N ILE A 56 5.38 0.80 0.59
CA ILE A 56 6.41 -0.07 0.01
C ILE A 56 6.37 -1.41 0.72
N SER A 57 5.55 -2.31 0.21
CA SER A 57 5.39 -3.67 0.72
C SER A 57 6.27 -4.67 -0.04
N ALA A 58 6.34 -5.90 0.46
CA ALA A 58 6.98 -6.99 -0.27
C ALA A 58 6.41 -7.19 -1.68
N ASN A 59 5.12 -6.86 -1.89
CA ASN A 59 4.47 -6.95 -3.20
C ASN A 59 5.12 -6.05 -4.26
N GLN A 60 5.62 -4.87 -3.87
CA GLN A 60 6.32 -3.99 -4.80
C GLN A 60 7.69 -4.55 -5.16
N PHE A 61 8.44 -5.07 -4.18
CA PHE A 61 9.74 -5.70 -4.46
C PHE A 61 9.61 -6.90 -5.39
N ILE A 62 8.62 -7.74 -5.19
CA ILE A 62 8.41 -8.91 -6.05
C ILE A 62 7.74 -8.50 -7.35
N GLY A 63 6.59 -7.85 -7.29
CA GLY A 63 5.73 -7.61 -8.45
C GLY A 63 6.25 -6.55 -9.41
N GLU A 64 6.84 -5.44 -8.93
CA GLU A 64 7.39 -4.43 -9.84
C GLU A 64 8.66 -4.96 -10.54
N ASN A 65 9.51 -5.75 -9.86
CA ASN A 65 10.68 -6.36 -10.50
C ASN A 65 10.28 -7.47 -11.47
N GLU A 66 9.25 -8.26 -11.17
CA GLU A 66 8.66 -9.20 -12.11
C GLU A 66 8.16 -8.50 -13.38
N SER A 67 7.42 -7.40 -13.22
CA SER A 67 6.88 -6.61 -14.33
C SER A 67 8.00 -6.00 -15.19
N ILE A 68 9.09 -5.52 -14.59
CA ILE A 68 10.24 -5.00 -15.33
C ILE A 68 10.95 -6.11 -16.11
N TYR A 69 11.13 -7.27 -15.47
CA TYR A 69 11.78 -8.42 -16.08
C TYR A 69 10.98 -8.96 -17.28
N THR A 70 9.66 -8.99 -17.18
CA THR A 70 8.78 -9.51 -18.25
C THR A 70 8.39 -8.45 -19.29
N ASN A 71 8.41 -7.17 -18.93
CA ASN A 71 7.97 -6.05 -19.78
C ASN A 71 9.00 -4.91 -19.77
N ASN A 72 8.80 -3.87 -18.96
CA ASN A 72 9.67 -2.69 -18.91
C ASN A 72 9.42 -1.82 -17.67
N MET A 73 10.15 -0.68 -17.59
CA MET A 73 10.06 0.28 -16.49
C MET A 73 8.73 1.04 -16.42
N SER A 74 7.76 0.82 -17.31
CA SER A 74 6.45 1.51 -17.24
C SER A 74 5.72 1.26 -15.92
N VAL A 75 5.98 0.14 -15.25
CA VAL A 75 5.43 -0.17 -13.92
C VAL A 75 5.79 0.87 -12.86
N MET A 76 6.92 1.57 -12.98
CA MET A 76 7.30 2.64 -12.05
C MET A 76 6.29 3.78 -12.01
N ALA A 77 5.42 3.88 -13.04
CA ALA A 77 4.36 4.88 -13.09
C ALA A 77 3.43 4.80 -11.86
N TRP A 78 3.20 3.63 -11.29
CA TRP A 78 2.43 3.48 -10.05
C TRP A 78 3.04 4.27 -8.89
N GLY A 79 4.35 4.17 -8.72
CA GLY A 79 5.07 4.87 -7.66
C GLY A 79 5.23 6.35 -7.96
N VAL A 80 5.79 6.69 -9.10
CA VAL A 80 6.21 8.06 -9.44
C VAL A 80 5.00 8.97 -9.69
N SER A 81 3.98 8.53 -10.43
CA SER A 81 2.77 9.35 -10.67
C SER A 81 1.93 9.55 -9.40
N SER A 82 2.07 8.67 -8.40
CA SER A 82 1.36 8.81 -7.13
C SER A 82 1.71 10.10 -6.38
N VAL A 83 2.89 10.68 -6.64
CA VAL A 83 3.32 11.94 -6.03
C VAL A 83 2.29 13.05 -6.27
N LEU A 84 1.77 13.18 -7.49
CA LEU A 84 0.71 14.17 -7.77
C LEU A 84 -0.54 13.92 -6.89
N ALA A 85 -0.98 12.68 -6.79
CA ALA A 85 -2.12 12.31 -5.94
C ALA A 85 -1.85 12.61 -4.46
N MET A 86 -0.66 12.27 -3.96
CA MET A 86 -0.25 12.55 -2.57
C MET A 86 -0.27 14.04 -2.24
N LEU A 87 0.18 14.90 -3.15
CA LEU A 87 0.17 16.34 -2.96
C LEU A 87 -1.26 16.90 -2.95
N LEU A 88 -2.14 16.41 -3.82
CA LEU A 88 -3.56 16.74 -3.81
C LEU A 88 -4.23 16.30 -2.50
N VAL A 89 -3.90 15.12 -2.01
CA VAL A 89 -4.38 14.62 -0.72
C VAL A 89 -3.91 15.50 0.42
N ALA A 90 -2.63 15.88 0.45
CA ALA A 90 -2.08 16.75 1.49
C ALA A 90 -2.75 18.13 1.53
N GLU A 91 -3.15 18.68 0.37
CA GLU A 91 -3.75 20.01 0.27
C GLU A 91 -5.27 20.01 0.47
N PHE A 92 -5.98 19.01 -0.05
CA PHE A 92 -7.44 19.02 -0.08
C PHE A 92 -8.08 18.04 0.92
N PHE A 93 -7.61 16.79 0.99
CA PHE A 93 -8.28 15.74 1.77
C PHE A 93 -7.91 15.79 3.26
N LEU A 94 -6.62 15.91 3.59
CA LEU A 94 -6.17 15.97 4.98
C LEU A 94 -6.84 17.12 5.76
N PRO A 95 -6.92 18.37 5.23
CA PRO A 95 -7.65 19.43 5.92
C PRO A 95 -9.12 19.09 6.20
N ILE A 96 -9.80 18.40 5.28
CA ILE A 96 -11.20 18.00 5.48
C ILE A 96 -11.30 16.99 6.63
N TYR A 97 -10.43 15.98 6.67
CA TYR A 97 -10.46 14.98 7.74
C TYR A 97 -10.12 15.57 9.11
N PHE A 98 -9.11 16.41 9.19
CA PHE A 98 -8.77 17.11 10.43
C PHE A 98 -9.90 18.03 10.92
N ARG A 99 -10.59 18.75 10.02
CA ARG A 99 -11.73 19.62 10.37
C ARG A 99 -12.97 18.85 10.80
N THR A 100 -13.23 17.72 10.18
CA THR A 100 -14.44 16.93 10.48
C THR A 100 -14.29 16.05 11.71
N GLY A 101 -13.07 15.91 12.25
CA GLY A 101 -12.78 14.99 13.35
C GLY A 101 -13.16 13.54 13.01
N ALA A 102 -13.15 13.18 11.73
CA ALA A 102 -13.46 11.82 11.30
C ALA A 102 -12.30 10.88 11.65
N MET A 103 -12.56 9.85 12.44
CA MET A 103 -11.55 8.87 12.83
C MET A 103 -11.28 7.86 11.72
N THR A 104 -12.28 7.56 10.91
CA THR A 104 -12.17 6.62 9.78
C THR A 104 -12.82 7.20 8.53
N ILE A 105 -12.43 6.69 7.37
CA ILE A 105 -13.07 7.08 6.10
C ILE A 105 -14.57 6.76 6.10
N PRO A 106 -15.04 5.58 6.52
CA PRO A 106 -16.48 5.36 6.65
C PRO A 106 -17.15 6.26 7.69
N ASP A 107 -16.44 6.73 8.73
CA ASP A 107 -17.01 7.67 9.70
C ASP A 107 -17.35 9.02 9.05
N TYR A 108 -16.44 9.52 8.18
CA TYR A 108 -16.72 10.68 7.34
C TYR A 108 -17.99 10.45 6.48
N LEU A 109 -18.12 9.28 5.85
CA LEU A 109 -19.28 8.95 5.04
C LEU A 109 -20.58 8.85 5.87
N GLY A 110 -20.47 8.40 7.12
CA GLY A 110 -21.59 8.42 8.07
C GLY A 110 -22.08 9.83 8.37
N LYS A 111 -21.15 10.79 8.54
CA LYS A 111 -21.45 12.20 8.73
C LYS A 111 -22.00 12.87 7.46
N ARG A 112 -21.53 12.42 6.28
CA ARG A 112 -21.91 12.98 4.98
C ARG A 112 -23.23 12.41 4.45
N TYR A 113 -23.46 11.14 4.59
CA TYR A 113 -24.62 10.42 4.05
C TYR A 113 -25.53 9.89 5.16
N ASP A 114 -25.27 8.69 5.63
CA ASP A 114 -25.97 8.05 6.75
C ASP A 114 -25.15 6.88 7.35
N ASN A 115 -25.62 6.39 8.51
CA ASN A 115 -24.99 5.27 9.20
C ASN A 115 -25.08 3.95 8.41
N SER A 116 -26.01 3.82 7.48
CA SER A 116 -26.14 2.64 6.62
C SER A 116 -25.04 2.63 5.56
N THR A 117 -24.73 3.79 4.96
CA THR A 117 -23.59 3.97 4.04
C THR A 117 -22.27 3.74 4.77
N LYS A 118 -22.09 4.28 5.99
CA LYS A 118 -20.92 3.99 6.86
C LYS A 118 -20.69 2.50 7.01
N ARG A 119 -21.75 1.73 7.33
CA ARG A 119 -21.64 0.27 7.50
C ARG A 119 -21.30 -0.45 6.22
N LEU A 120 -21.99 -0.11 5.12
CA LEU A 120 -21.75 -0.73 3.82
C LEU A 120 -20.30 -0.56 3.39
N VAL A 121 -19.76 0.66 3.48
CA VAL A 121 -18.37 0.94 3.11
C VAL A 121 -17.39 0.25 4.05
N SER A 122 -17.69 0.18 5.35
CA SER A 122 -16.85 -0.59 6.29
C SER A 122 -16.77 -2.06 5.93
N ILE A 123 -17.89 -2.67 5.51
CA ILE A 123 -17.91 -4.06 5.06
C ILE A 123 -17.10 -4.23 3.77
N VAL A 124 -17.24 -3.32 2.80
CA VAL A 124 -16.45 -3.37 1.55
C VAL A 124 -14.95 -3.27 1.80
N PHE A 125 -14.52 -2.38 2.72
CA PHE A 125 -13.12 -2.32 3.16
C PHE A 125 -12.66 -3.63 3.80
N LEU A 126 -13.46 -4.19 4.71
CA LEU A 126 -13.12 -5.45 5.37
C LEU A 126 -12.99 -6.60 4.37
N CYS A 127 -13.91 -6.68 3.40
CA CYS A 127 -13.82 -7.66 2.30
C CYS A 127 -12.53 -7.47 1.49
N SER A 128 -12.20 -6.22 1.11
CA SER A 128 -10.98 -5.90 0.38
C SER A 128 -9.73 -6.33 1.17
N TYR A 129 -9.68 -6.10 2.47
CA TYR A 129 -8.54 -6.47 3.30
C TYR A 129 -8.38 -7.98 3.44
N VAL A 130 -9.48 -8.70 3.68
CA VAL A 130 -9.44 -10.15 3.86
C VAL A 130 -9.13 -10.89 2.56
N VAL A 131 -9.66 -10.40 1.43
CA VAL A 131 -9.57 -11.11 0.14
C VAL A 131 -8.34 -10.68 -0.68
N ASN A 132 -7.94 -9.41 -0.59
CA ASN A 132 -6.89 -8.84 -1.43
C ASN A 132 -5.64 -8.46 -0.62
N LEU A 133 -5.70 -7.42 0.22
CA LEU A 133 -4.52 -6.80 0.82
C LEU A 133 -3.70 -7.77 1.69
N LEU A 134 -4.34 -8.37 2.70
CA LEU A 134 -3.63 -9.17 3.70
C LEU A 134 -3.06 -10.47 3.13
N PRO A 135 -3.79 -11.26 2.33
CA PRO A 135 -3.23 -12.44 1.69
C PRO A 135 -2.07 -12.12 0.76
N ALA A 136 -2.20 -11.07 -0.04
CA ALA A 136 -1.21 -10.67 -1.01
C ALA A 136 0.13 -10.29 -0.36
N VAL A 137 0.08 -9.51 0.72
CA VAL A 137 1.30 -9.10 1.45
C VAL A 137 2.01 -10.30 2.07
N LEU A 138 1.26 -11.26 2.61
CA LEU A 138 1.83 -12.51 3.15
C LEU A 138 2.45 -13.36 2.06
N TYR A 139 1.78 -13.49 0.91
CA TYR A 139 2.30 -14.24 -0.24
C TYR A 139 3.58 -13.60 -0.79
N GLY A 140 3.59 -12.30 -1.06
CA GLY A 140 4.77 -11.59 -1.56
C GLY A 140 5.96 -11.69 -0.59
N GLY A 141 5.72 -11.57 0.71
CA GLY A 141 6.75 -11.78 1.74
C GLY A 141 7.28 -13.22 1.76
N ALA A 142 6.40 -14.22 1.58
CA ALA A 142 6.78 -15.63 1.53
C ALA A 142 7.63 -15.95 0.30
N VAL A 143 7.25 -15.45 -0.89
CA VAL A 143 8.03 -15.60 -2.13
C VAL A 143 9.42 -14.98 -1.98
N ALA A 144 9.49 -13.76 -1.45
CA ALA A 144 10.76 -13.07 -1.25
C ALA A 144 11.71 -13.85 -0.34
N LEU A 145 11.24 -14.29 0.83
CA LEU A 145 12.07 -15.00 1.79
C LEU A 145 12.44 -16.42 1.32
N THR A 146 11.52 -17.13 0.67
CA THR A 146 11.79 -18.47 0.12
C THR A 146 12.86 -18.41 -0.96
N GLY A 147 12.83 -17.39 -1.83
CA GLY A 147 13.83 -17.23 -2.88
C GLY A 147 15.20 -16.77 -2.38
N MET A 148 15.24 -15.86 -1.37
CA MET A 148 16.52 -15.42 -0.77
C MET A 148 17.15 -16.46 0.13
N PHE A 149 16.33 -17.14 0.94
CA PHE A 149 16.77 -18.10 1.94
C PHE A 149 16.00 -19.40 1.79
N ASN A 150 16.63 -20.42 1.29
CA ASN A 150 16.03 -21.74 1.27
C ASN A 150 16.20 -22.41 2.66
N PHE A 151 15.55 -21.84 3.68
CA PHE A 151 15.64 -22.35 5.07
C PHE A 151 15.16 -23.80 5.20
N ILE A 152 14.31 -24.23 4.29
CA ILE A 152 13.57 -25.49 4.37
C ILE A 152 14.11 -26.51 3.36
N ALA A 153 15.20 -26.18 2.63
CA ALA A 153 15.86 -27.10 1.70
C ALA A 153 16.18 -28.49 2.33
N PRO A 154 16.62 -28.56 3.60
CA PRO A 154 16.89 -29.84 4.23
C PRO A 154 15.64 -30.73 4.38
N LEU A 155 14.44 -30.17 4.34
CA LEU A 155 13.19 -30.92 4.48
C LEU A 155 12.65 -31.46 3.15
N GLN A 156 13.30 -31.17 2.02
CA GLN A 156 12.91 -31.60 0.66
C GLN A 156 11.43 -31.35 0.33
N LEU A 157 10.86 -30.23 0.82
CA LEU A 157 9.46 -29.86 0.62
C LEU A 157 9.24 -29.26 -0.77
N SER A 158 8.04 -29.44 -1.29
CA SER A 158 7.62 -28.77 -2.55
C SER A 158 7.58 -27.25 -2.37
N TYR A 159 7.67 -26.51 -3.48
CA TYR A 159 7.56 -25.04 -3.48
C TYR A 159 6.26 -24.58 -2.78
N TRP A 160 5.14 -25.24 -3.05
CA TRP A 160 3.84 -25.00 -2.41
C TRP A 160 3.90 -25.12 -0.88
N GLN A 161 4.50 -26.19 -0.37
CA GLN A 161 4.65 -26.39 1.07
C GLN A 161 5.55 -25.34 1.71
N ASN A 162 6.61 -24.92 1.01
CA ASN A 162 7.49 -23.85 1.45
C ASN A 162 6.74 -22.53 1.60
N ILE A 163 5.93 -22.15 0.60
CA ILE A 163 5.10 -20.95 0.66
C ILE A 163 4.12 -21.01 1.84
N TRP A 164 3.46 -22.16 2.07
CA TRP A 164 2.58 -22.34 3.22
C TRP A 164 3.29 -22.06 4.54
N ILE A 165 4.42 -22.67 4.77
CA ILE A 165 5.18 -22.51 6.02
C ILE A 165 5.60 -21.05 6.20
N MET A 166 6.13 -20.41 5.15
CA MET A 166 6.59 -19.03 5.24
C MET A 166 5.45 -18.05 5.47
N VAL A 167 4.29 -18.23 4.82
CA VAL A 167 3.07 -17.45 5.07
C VAL A 167 2.66 -17.51 6.55
N TRP A 168 2.66 -18.71 7.14
CA TRP A 168 2.31 -18.89 8.54
C TRP A 168 3.35 -18.27 9.49
N VAL A 169 4.63 -18.41 9.20
CA VAL A 169 5.70 -17.79 10.00
C VAL A 169 5.58 -16.27 9.99
N ILE A 170 5.42 -15.66 8.81
CA ILE A 170 5.27 -14.20 8.67
C ILE A 170 3.97 -13.73 9.32
N GLY A 171 2.86 -14.41 9.05
CA GLY A 171 1.54 -14.05 9.55
C GLY A 171 1.42 -14.15 11.06
N LEU A 172 1.93 -15.22 11.69
CA LEU A 172 1.95 -15.37 13.15
C LEU A 172 2.82 -14.30 13.81
N THR A 173 4.00 -14.02 13.25
CA THR A 173 4.90 -12.97 13.75
C THR A 173 4.24 -11.60 13.65
N GLY A 174 3.66 -11.27 12.48
CA GLY A 174 2.95 -10.02 12.27
C GLY A 174 1.73 -9.88 13.20
N CYS A 175 0.89 -10.91 13.29
CA CYS A 175 -0.27 -10.91 14.17
C CYS A 175 0.12 -10.66 15.64
N ALA A 176 1.13 -11.36 16.14
CA ALA A 176 1.62 -11.15 17.50
C ALA A 176 2.09 -9.70 17.72
N TYR A 177 2.81 -9.14 16.74
CA TYR A 177 3.30 -7.77 16.80
C TYR A 177 2.16 -6.73 16.78
N SER A 178 1.14 -6.90 15.93
CA SER A 178 -0.04 -6.02 15.85
C SER A 178 -0.85 -6.04 17.15
N VAL A 179 -1.21 -7.23 17.61
CA VAL A 179 -2.04 -7.45 18.82
C VAL A 179 -1.40 -6.87 20.09
N LEU A 180 -0.06 -6.91 20.18
CA LEU A 180 0.67 -6.43 21.37
C LEU A 180 1.03 -4.95 21.29
N GLY A 181 1.38 -4.44 20.11
CA GLY A 181 2.04 -3.14 19.94
C GLY A 181 1.13 -1.98 19.53
N GLY A 182 0.07 -2.23 18.80
CA GLY A 182 -0.80 -1.21 18.22
C GLY A 182 -0.09 -0.30 17.20
N LEU A 183 -0.78 0.72 16.68
CA LEU A 183 -0.30 1.58 15.61
C LEU A 183 1.03 2.30 15.92
N ARG A 184 1.28 2.65 17.17
CA ARG A 184 2.51 3.36 17.53
C ARG A 184 3.76 2.49 17.37
N ALA A 185 3.69 1.23 17.76
CA ALA A 185 4.80 0.30 17.59
C ALA A 185 5.10 0.06 16.12
N ILE A 186 4.04 -0.10 15.32
CA ILE A 186 4.11 -0.24 13.86
C ILE A 186 4.82 0.98 13.26
N SER A 187 4.34 2.19 13.53
CA SER A 187 4.92 3.43 12.95
C SER A 187 6.39 3.66 13.31
N ILE A 188 6.83 3.22 14.50
CA ILE A 188 8.25 3.34 14.92
C ILE A 188 9.12 2.33 14.17
N SER A 189 8.70 1.08 14.07
CA SER A 189 9.46 0.07 13.32
C SER A 189 9.54 0.43 11.84
N ASP A 190 8.47 0.94 11.26
CA ASP A 190 8.40 1.39 9.87
C ASP A 190 9.41 2.50 9.59
N THR A 191 9.55 3.44 10.51
CA THR A 191 10.54 4.53 10.37
C THR A 191 11.97 3.99 10.34
N ILE A 192 12.30 2.99 11.16
CA ILE A 192 13.63 2.35 11.18
C ILE A 192 13.88 1.56 9.89
N LEU A 193 12.87 0.78 9.49
CA LEU A 193 12.94 -0.02 8.27
C LEU A 193 13.04 0.85 7.01
N SER A 194 12.44 2.05 7.01
CA SER A 194 12.59 3.01 5.91
C SER A 194 14.03 3.48 5.73
N ILE A 195 14.81 3.61 6.81
CA ILE A 195 16.25 3.88 6.74
C ILE A 195 17.00 2.69 6.12
N GLY A 196 16.65 1.47 6.54
CA GLY A 196 17.19 0.25 5.94
C GLY A 196 16.89 0.16 4.44
N LEU A 197 15.66 0.50 4.03
CA LEU A 197 15.24 0.57 2.64
C LEU A 197 16.12 1.52 1.81
N LEU A 198 16.39 2.72 2.31
CA LEU A 198 17.26 3.68 1.64
C LEU A 198 18.70 3.15 1.53
N THR A 199 19.19 2.45 2.56
CA THR A 199 20.52 1.82 2.56
C THR A 199 20.63 0.76 1.45
N ILE A 200 19.62 -0.09 1.31
CA ILE A 200 19.59 -1.11 0.25
C ILE A 200 19.50 -0.43 -1.12
N GLY A 201 18.67 0.60 -1.22
CA GLY A 201 18.48 1.33 -2.46
C GLY A 201 19.75 1.97 -3.03
N ILE A 202 20.71 2.34 -2.17
CA ILE A 202 22.04 2.81 -2.58
C ILE A 202 22.98 1.63 -2.86
N ALA A 203 22.93 0.59 -2.03
CA ALA A 203 23.79 -0.56 -2.16
C ALA A 203 23.50 -1.39 -3.42
N PHE A 204 22.22 -1.50 -3.79
CA PHE A 204 21.81 -2.37 -4.89
C PHE A 204 22.38 -1.94 -6.25
N PRO A 205 22.23 -0.68 -6.70
CA PRO A 205 22.87 -0.22 -7.93
C PRO A 205 24.40 -0.40 -7.91
N TYR A 206 25.03 -0.15 -6.75
CA TYR A 206 26.48 -0.32 -6.65
C TYR A 206 26.92 -1.77 -6.87
N PHE A 207 26.36 -2.72 -6.15
CA PHE A 207 26.75 -4.12 -6.26
C PHE A 207 26.22 -4.79 -7.54
N GLY A 208 24.99 -4.46 -7.97
CA GLY A 208 24.40 -4.97 -9.18
C GLY A 208 25.19 -4.59 -10.44
N PHE A 209 25.59 -3.32 -10.59
CA PHE A 209 26.40 -2.89 -11.73
C PHE A 209 27.82 -3.46 -11.66
N LYS A 210 28.41 -3.52 -10.47
CA LYS A 210 29.72 -4.16 -10.29
C LYS A 210 29.69 -5.65 -10.69
N PHE A 211 28.60 -6.34 -10.40
CA PHE A 211 28.40 -7.74 -10.79
C PHE A 211 28.25 -7.89 -12.30
N LEU A 212 27.40 -7.08 -12.95
CA LEU A 212 27.22 -7.06 -14.41
C LEU A 212 28.53 -6.75 -15.16
N GLY A 213 29.36 -5.86 -14.62
CA GLY A 213 30.63 -5.46 -15.19
C GLY A 213 31.82 -6.37 -14.87
N ASN A 214 31.59 -7.55 -14.23
CA ASN A 214 32.66 -8.46 -13.77
C ASN A 214 33.69 -7.76 -12.89
N GLY A 215 33.24 -6.94 -11.96
CA GLY A 215 34.06 -6.18 -11.00
C GLY A 215 34.24 -4.69 -11.35
N ASP A 216 33.97 -4.27 -12.59
CA ASP A 216 34.00 -2.88 -13.03
C ASP A 216 32.59 -2.27 -13.01
N TRP A 217 32.39 -1.28 -12.15
CA TRP A 217 31.10 -0.61 -11.99
C TRP A 217 30.67 0.16 -13.25
N PHE A 218 31.60 0.88 -13.89
CA PHE A 218 31.29 1.68 -15.08
C PHE A 218 30.93 0.80 -16.28
N LYS A 219 31.65 -0.32 -16.43
CA LYS A 219 31.31 -1.32 -17.45
C LYS A 219 29.91 -1.91 -17.23
N GLY A 220 29.57 -2.26 -16.00
CA GLY A 220 28.23 -2.78 -15.68
C GLY A 220 27.13 -1.76 -15.90
N PHE A 221 27.36 -0.51 -15.55
CA PHE A 221 26.43 0.58 -15.82
C PHE A 221 26.25 0.80 -17.35
N HIS A 222 27.34 0.74 -18.13
CA HIS A 222 27.28 0.82 -19.58
C HIS A 222 26.51 -0.36 -20.19
N ILE A 223 26.69 -1.58 -19.70
CA ILE A 223 25.93 -2.77 -20.14
C ILE A 223 24.43 -2.53 -19.94
N LEU A 224 24.03 -2.06 -18.76
CA LEU A 224 22.62 -1.77 -18.44
C LEU A 224 22.02 -0.73 -19.39
N LEU A 225 22.79 0.29 -19.81
CA LEU A 225 22.32 1.35 -20.69
C LEU A 225 22.37 1.02 -22.18
N SER A 226 23.15 0.01 -22.58
CA SER A 226 23.38 -0.32 -24.01
C SER A 226 22.70 -1.61 -24.46
N GLN A 227 22.30 -2.48 -23.52
CA GLN A 227 21.66 -3.75 -23.82
C GLN A 227 20.26 -3.77 -23.20
N HIS A 228 19.32 -4.41 -23.88
CA HIS A 228 17.92 -4.49 -23.42
C HIS A 228 17.30 -3.13 -23.09
N THR A 229 17.60 -2.11 -23.90
CA THR A 229 17.15 -0.71 -23.69
C THR A 229 15.62 -0.59 -23.69
N GLU A 230 14.92 -1.52 -24.34
CA GLU A 230 13.46 -1.62 -24.30
C GLU A 230 12.91 -1.75 -22.89
N HIS A 231 13.66 -2.39 -21.97
CA HIS A 231 13.26 -2.51 -20.55
C HIS A 231 13.47 -1.23 -19.73
N LEU A 232 14.30 -0.28 -20.21
CA LEU A 232 14.51 1.02 -19.54
C LEU A 232 13.34 1.99 -19.73
N ASN A 233 12.47 1.74 -20.72
CA ASN A 233 11.43 2.69 -21.10
C ASN A 233 10.29 2.73 -20.06
N ALA A 234 10.11 3.89 -19.42
CA ALA A 234 9.01 4.15 -18.51
C ALA A 234 7.74 4.68 -19.20
N ILE A 235 7.85 5.06 -20.49
CA ILE A 235 6.72 5.55 -21.27
C ILE A 235 6.08 4.36 -21.99
N GLY A 236 5.13 3.73 -21.31
CA GLY A 236 4.47 2.55 -21.85
C GLY A 236 3.69 2.81 -23.14
N GLY A 237 3.91 1.96 -24.13
CA GLY A 237 3.13 1.93 -25.36
C GLY A 237 1.73 1.34 -25.16
N PRO A 238 0.86 1.36 -26.19
CA PRO A 238 -0.53 0.87 -26.06
C PRO A 238 -0.67 -0.61 -25.72
N LYS A 239 0.38 -1.42 -25.95
CA LYS A 239 0.41 -2.86 -25.70
C LYS A 239 1.20 -3.25 -24.45
N ASP A 240 1.89 -2.29 -23.83
CA ASP A 240 2.66 -2.55 -22.62
C ASP A 240 1.72 -2.78 -21.42
N GLU A 241 2.25 -3.35 -20.37
CA GLU A 241 1.47 -3.64 -19.14
C GLU A 241 0.88 -2.36 -18.55
N ILE A 242 1.60 -1.22 -18.63
CA ILE A 242 1.13 0.08 -18.15
C ILE A 242 1.22 1.11 -19.29
N PRO A 243 0.22 1.23 -20.16
CA PRO A 243 0.18 2.27 -21.17
C PRO A 243 0.18 3.67 -20.55
N LEU A 244 0.93 4.63 -21.16
CA LEU A 244 1.01 6.01 -20.66
C LEU A 244 -0.36 6.65 -20.43
N SER A 245 -1.34 6.37 -21.29
CA SER A 245 -2.72 6.88 -21.17
C SER A 245 -3.40 6.49 -19.87
N THR A 246 -3.00 5.39 -19.25
CA THR A 246 -3.59 4.90 -17.99
C THR A 246 -3.24 5.79 -16.80
N ILE A 247 -2.10 6.50 -16.85
CA ILE A 247 -1.68 7.45 -15.81
C ILE A 247 -2.72 8.56 -15.63
N PHE A 248 -3.37 8.98 -16.73
CA PHE A 248 -4.39 10.05 -16.74
C PHE A 248 -5.81 9.54 -16.53
N THR A 249 -6.02 8.23 -16.39
CA THR A 249 -7.33 7.61 -16.27
C THR A 249 -7.44 6.82 -14.97
N GLY A 250 -7.57 5.51 -15.02
CA GLY A 250 -7.78 4.66 -13.84
C GLY A 250 -6.64 4.70 -12.83
N MET A 251 -5.39 4.80 -13.27
CA MET A 251 -4.25 4.87 -12.35
C MET A 251 -4.30 6.12 -11.47
N PHE A 252 -4.65 7.28 -12.04
CA PHE A 252 -4.82 8.52 -11.27
C PHE A 252 -5.92 8.39 -10.21
N ILE A 253 -7.04 7.79 -10.58
CA ILE A 253 -8.16 7.52 -9.67
C ILE A 253 -7.72 6.59 -8.54
N MET A 254 -7.02 5.49 -8.87
CA MET A 254 -6.53 4.54 -7.88
C MET A 254 -5.49 5.16 -6.94
N ASN A 255 -4.59 5.99 -7.45
CA ASN A 255 -3.61 6.70 -6.64
C ASN A 255 -4.28 7.71 -5.69
N LEU A 256 -5.28 8.48 -6.16
CA LEU A 256 -6.06 9.37 -5.28
C LEU A 256 -6.81 8.60 -4.20
N TYR A 257 -7.41 7.46 -4.56
CA TYR A 257 -8.03 6.59 -3.58
C TYR A 257 -7.01 6.10 -2.56
N TYR A 258 -5.91 5.51 -3.01
CA TYR A 258 -4.93 4.88 -2.14
C TYR A 258 -4.35 5.85 -1.11
N TRP A 259 -3.92 7.03 -1.55
CA TRP A 259 -3.30 8.00 -0.66
C TRP A 259 -4.30 8.82 0.15
N GLY A 260 -5.52 9.02 -0.37
CA GLY A 260 -6.52 9.91 0.24
C GLY A 260 -7.67 9.19 0.95
N MET A 261 -7.91 7.90 0.65
CA MET A 261 -9.09 7.19 1.15
C MET A 261 -8.81 5.77 1.62
N GLU A 262 -7.62 5.21 1.31
CA GLU A 262 -7.26 3.91 1.87
C GLU A 262 -7.08 4.02 3.38
N GLN A 263 -7.88 3.24 4.13
CA GLN A 263 -8.03 3.45 5.57
C GLN A 263 -6.71 3.38 6.33
N PHE A 264 -5.83 2.41 6.05
CA PHE A 264 -4.59 2.27 6.79
C PHE A 264 -3.57 3.39 6.46
N ILE A 265 -3.61 3.96 5.26
CA ILE A 265 -2.78 5.12 4.87
C ILE A 265 -3.30 6.39 5.55
N VAL A 266 -4.60 6.65 5.46
CA VAL A 266 -5.22 7.83 6.08
C VAL A 266 -5.08 7.78 7.61
N GLN A 267 -5.21 6.60 8.21
CA GLN A 267 -5.03 6.40 9.64
C GLN A 267 -3.60 6.74 10.11
N GLN A 268 -2.58 6.39 9.30
CA GLN A 268 -1.19 6.80 9.56
C GLN A 268 -1.03 8.32 9.45
N ALA A 269 -1.59 8.94 8.42
CA ALA A 269 -1.54 10.39 8.23
C ALA A 269 -2.24 11.15 9.36
N LEU A 270 -3.40 10.66 9.84
CA LEU A 270 -4.17 11.23 10.94
C LEU A 270 -3.56 10.97 12.33
N SER A 271 -2.60 10.06 12.46
CA SER A 271 -1.85 9.87 13.71
C SER A 271 -0.91 11.04 14.06
N ALA A 272 -0.76 12.00 13.15
CA ALA A 272 0.07 13.18 13.32
C ALA A 272 -0.44 14.12 14.40
N LYS A 273 0.51 14.86 15.05
CA LYS A 273 0.19 15.89 16.06
C LYS A 273 -0.64 17.05 15.53
N SER A 274 -0.54 17.36 14.24
CA SER A 274 -1.23 18.47 13.59
C SER A 274 -1.27 18.29 12.07
N LEU A 275 -2.11 19.08 11.39
CA LEU A 275 -2.16 19.12 9.94
C LEU A 275 -0.78 19.40 9.32
N SER A 276 -0.03 20.37 9.86
CA SER A 276 1.32 20.70 9.38
C SER A 276 2.28 19.51 9.47
N HIS A 277 2.22 18.73 10.56
CA HIS A 277 3.01 17.51 10.70
C HIS A 277 2.58 16.41 9.73
N SER A 278 1.28 16.27 9.47
CA SER A 278 0.75 15.33 8.48
C SER A 278 1.18 15.69 7.06
N GLN A 279 1.07 16.97 6.66
CA GLN A 279 1.49 17.46 5.35
C GLN A 279 3.01 17.31 5.13
N LYS A 280 3.84 17.60 6.13
CA LYS A 280 5.29 17.36 6.06
C LYS A 280 5.62 15.89 5.96
N GLY A 281 4.90 15.03 6.68
CA GLY A 281 5.04 13.57 6.60
C GLY A 281 4.69 13.05 5.21
N MET A 282 3.58 13.51 4.63
CA MET A 282 3.20 13.19 3.26
C MET A 282 4.27 13.67 2.25
N GLY A 283 4.80 14.88 2.40
CA GLY A 283 5.89 15.39 1.56
C GLY A 283 7.16 14.54 1.66
N LEU A 284 7.52 14.07 2.86
CA LEU A 284 8.66 13.16 3.04
C LEU A 284 8.42 11.80 2.35
N ALA A 285 7.21 11.27 2.45
CA ALA A 285 6.84 10.04 1.74
C ALA A 285 6.87 10.23 0.21
N CYS A 286 6.47 11.40 -0.32
CA CYS A 286 6.60 11.73 -1.74
C CYS A 286 8.06 11.67 -2.22
N LEU A 287 9.00 12.23 -1.44
CA LEU A 287 10.42 12.13 -1.77
C LEU A 287 10.87 10.67 -1.83
N GLY A 288 10.44 9.84 -0.87
CA GLY A 288 10.69 8.40 -0.90
C GLY A 288 10.14 7.72 -2.15
N LYS A 289 8.94 8.11 -2.61
CA LYS A 289 8.35 7.56 -3.85
C LYS A 289 9.12 7.94 -5.11
N LEU A 290 9.69 9.14 -5.16
CA LEU A 290 10.57 9.54 -6.28
C LEU A 290 11.87 8.73 -6.31
N LEU A 291 12.31 8.21 -5.17
CA LEU A 291 13.50 7.35 -5.10
C LEU A 291 13.20 5.87 -5.43
N CYS A 292 11.92 5.45 -5.42
CA CYS A 292 11.53 4.06 -5.68
C CYS A 292 12.09 3.46 -6.98
N PRO A 293 12.11 4.15 -8.15
CA PRO A 293 12.70 3.60 -9.36
C PRO A 293 14.15 3.15 -9.18
N PHE A 294 14.91 3.88 -8.39
CA PHE A 294 16.32 3.58 -8.13
C PHE A 294 16.52 2.54 -7.02
N ILE A 295 15.60 2.47 -6.05
CA ILE A 295 15.70 1.60 -4.88
C ILE A 295 15.09 0.23 -5.16
N ILE A 296 13.93 0.21 -5.83
CA ILE A 296 13.10 -1.00 -5.97
C ILE A 296 13.24 -1.60 -7.36
N ASN A 297 13.35 -0.78 -8.42
CA ASN A 297 13.20 -1.23 -9.78
C ASN A 297 14.52 -1.63 -10.46
N ILE A 298 15.67 -1.12 -10.03
CA ILE A 298 16.98 -1.51 -10.56
C ILE A 298 17.22 -3.03 -10.50
N PRO A 299 16.84 -3.77 -9.44
CA PRO A 299 16.98 -5.22 -9.42
C PRO A 299 16.34 -5.93 -10.60
N GLY A 300 15.12 -5.52 -11.00
CA GLY A 300 14.45 -6.08 -12.17
C GLY A 300 15.23 -5.88 -13.46
N LEU A 301 15.79 -4.67 -13.67
CA LEU A 301 16.65 -4.37 -14.80
C LEU A 301 17.92 -5.23 -14.81
N VAL A 302 18.58 -5.39 -13.65
CA VAL A 302 19.74 -6.28 -13.52
C VAL A 302 19.34 -7.73 -13.84
N GLY A 303 18.16 -8.16 -13.39
CA GLY A 303 17.61 -9.49 -13.64
C GLY A 303 17.43 -9.82 -15.12
N VAL A 304 17.03 -8.84 -15.95
CA VAL A 304 16.93 -9.00 -17.42
C VAL A 304 18.27 -9.42 -18.04
N HIS A 305 19.38 -8.89 -17.53
CA HIS A 305 20.71 -9.20 -18.03
C HIS A 305 21.31 -10.51 -17.49
N LEU A 306 20.82 -10.96 -16.32
CA LEU A 306 21.35 -12.18 -15.67
C LEU A 306 20.61 -13.45 -16.05
N TYR A 307 19.29 -13.34 -16.30
CA TYR A 307 18.45 -14.51 -16.50
C TYR A 307 17.67 -14.40 -17.80
N SER A 308 17.88 -15.33 -18.72
CA SER A 308 17.21 -15.34 -20.04
C SER A 308 15.80 -15.94 -20.00
N ASN A 309 15.55 -16.92 -19.11
CA ASN A 309 14.24 -17.59 -18.98
C ASN A 309 14.05 -18.12 -17.56
N LEU A 310 13.19 -17.49 -16.78
CA LEU A 310 12.80 -17.97 -15.46
C LEU A 310 11.45 -18.69 -15.55
N GLU A 311 11.37 -19.90 -15.00
CA GLU A 311 10.09 -20.64 -14.90
C GLU A 311 9.08 -19.89 -14.03
N ASN A 312 9.57 -19.27 -12.95
CA ASN A 312 8.77 -18.43 -12.06
C ASN A 312 9.36 -17.01 -12.05
N THR A 313 8.76 -16.11 -12.81
CA THR A 313 9.23 -14.73 -12.97
C THR A 313 9.18 -13.91 -11.68
N ALA A 314 8.31 -14.27 -10.73
CA ALA A 314 8.25 -13.63 -9.42
C ALA A 314 9.53 -13.83 -8.57
N GLU A 315 10.37 -14.81 -8.94
CA GLU A 315 11.64 -15.08 -8.25
C GLU A 315 12.80 -14.20 -8.73
N VAL A 316 12.62 -13.35 -9.75
CA VAL A 316 13.71 -12.53 -10.28
C VAL A 316 14.36 -11.66 -9.20
N PHE A 317 13.58 -10.98 -8.36
CA PHE A 317 14.12 -10.12 -7.31
C PHE A 317 14.96 -10.90 -6.27
N PRO A 318 14.44 -11.96 -5.62
CA PRO A 318 15.23 -12.71 -4.66
C PRO A 318 16.47 -13.39 -5.26
N LEU A 319 16.43 -13.82 -6.50
CA LEU A 319 17.59 -14.41 -7.20
C LEU A 319 18.67 -13.34 -7.43
N VAL A 320 18.31 -12.18 -7.97
CA VAL A 320 19.24 -11.06 -8.16
C VAL A 320 19.87 -10.63 -6.84
N VAL A 321 19.09 -10.52 -5.76
CA VAL A 321 19.60 -10.21 -4.42
C VAL A 321 20.65 -11.24 -3.98
N LYS A 322 20.35 -12.52 -4.15
CA LYS A 322 21.21 -13.62 -3.74
C LYS A 322 22.54 -13.67 -4.51
N ASP A 323 22.49 -13.39 -5.81
CA ASP A 323 23.64 -13.56 -6.71
C ASP A 323 24.53 -12.31 -6.75
N THR A 324 23.98 -11.10 -6.52
CA THR A 324 24.73 -9.85 -6.68
C THR A 324 25.21 -9.24 -5.36
N LEU A 325 24.49 -9.44 -4.25
CA LEU A 325 24.79 -8.76 -2.99
C LEU A 325 25.73 -9.58 -2.09
N PRO A 326 26.63 -8.92 -1.32
CA PRO A 326 27.40 -9.58 -0.28
C PRO A 326 26.48 -10.06 0.86
N GLY A 327 26.88 -11.12 1.56
CA GLY A 327 26.08 -11.82 2.56
C GLY A 327 25.41 -10.92 3.61
N VAL A 328 26.10 -9.89 4.12
CA VAL A 328 25.51 -8.93 5.09
C VAL A 328 24.37 -8.14 4.44
N MET A 329 24.51 -7.75 3.17
CA MET A 329 23.49 -6.98 2.45
C MET A 329 22.29 -7.87 2.06
N ILE A 330 22.49 -9.15 1.78
CA ILE A 330 21.40 -10.12 1.60
C ILE A 330 20.55 -10.16 2.89
N GLY A 331 21.20 -10.30 4.05
CA GLY A 331 20.49 -10.30 5.33
C GLY A 331 19.75 -9.01 5.63
N LEU A 332 20.35 -7.84 5.33
CA LEU A 332 19.68 -6.54 5.46
C LEU A 332 18.46 -6.45 4.52
N THR A 333 18.62 -6.85 3.25
CA THR A 333 17.53 -6.83 2.26
C THR A 333 16.38 -7.71 2.71
N ALA A 334 16.67 -8.92 3.15
CA ALA A 334 15.66 -9.84 3.66
C ALA A 334 14.94 -9.29 4.90
N ALA A 335 15.68 -8.65 5.83
CA ALA A 335 15.09 -8.04 7.02
C ALA A 335 14.17 -6.85 6.66
N VAL A 336 14.55 -6.04 5.68
CA VAL A 336 13.72 -4.92 5.20
C VAL A 336 12.49 -5.42 4.47
N VAL A 337 12.61 -6.41 3.59
CA VAL A 337 11.46 -6.96 2.85
C VAL A 337 10.50 -7.69 3.79
N LEU A 338 11.00 -8.47 4.74
CA LEU A 338 10.18 -9.07 5.82
C LEU A 338 9.49 -7.98 6.64
N GLY A 339 10.25 -6.96 7.04
CA GLY A 339 9.72 -5.84 7.81
C GLY A 339 8.64 -5.09 7.05
N ALA A 340 8.82 -4.86 5.75
CA ALA A 340 7.82 -4.22 4.89
C ALA A 340 6.55 -5.08 4.76
N ALA A 341 6.69 -6.40 4.64
CA ALA A 341 5.55 -7.33 4.65
C ALA A 341 4.80 -7.27 5.99
N ILE A 342 5.51 -7.41 7.10
CA ILE A 342 4.92 -7.34 8.45
C ILE A 342 4.27 -5.98 8.70
N SER A 343 4.90 -4.88 8.29
CA SER A 343 4.37 -3.53 8.45
C SER A 343 3.03 -3.34 7.73
N THR A 344 2.97 -3.64 6.43
CA THR A 344 1.73 -3.51 5.66
C THR A 344 0.65 -4.46 6.17
N PHE A 345 1.01 -5.69 6.53
CA PHE A 345 0.10 -6.65 7.14
C PHE A 345 -0.50 -6.12 8.45
N ASN A 346 0.33 -5.58 9.34
CA ASN A 346 -0.08 -5.02 10.61
C ASN A 346 -0.93 -3.76 10.45
N ALA A 347 -0.57 -2.88 9.52
CA ALA A 347 -1.36 -1.71 9.19
C ALA A 347 -2.77 -2.10 8.71
N GLY A 348 -2.86 -3.10 7.83
CA GLY A 348 -4.12 -3.69 7.37
C GLY A 348 -4.93 -4.34 8.50
N LEU A 349 -4.29 -5.13 9.38
CA LEU A 349 -4.94 -5.73 10.55
C LEU A 349 -5.50 -4.67 11.50
N ASN A 350 -4.68 -3.68 11.87
CA ASN A 350 -5.09 -2.60 12.76
C ASN A 350 -6.25 -1.78 12.17
N SER A 351 -6.21 -1.50 10.86
CA SER A 351 -7.30 -0.81 10.17
C SER A 351 -8.57 -1.66 10.08
N SER A 352 -8.44 -2.96 9.81
CA SER A 352 -9.57 -3.90 9.83
C SER A 352 -10.24 -3.91 11.20
N SER A 353 -9.44 -3.98 12.26
CA SER A 353 -9.89 -3.94 13.65
C SER A 353 -10.58 -2.62 13.98
N THR A 354 -10.00 -1.49 13.55
CA THR A 354 -10.59 -0.15 13.71
C THR A 354 -11.96 -0.06 13.04
N LEU A 355 -12.06 -0.49 11.78
CA LEU A 355 -13.31 -0.48 11.03
C LEU A 355 -14.37 -1.37 11.68
N PHE A 356 -14.00 -2.57 12.09
CA PHE A 356 -14.92 -3.47 12.76
C PHE A 356 -15.39 -2.90 14.10
N VAL A 357 -14.47 -2.51 14.97
CA VAL A 357 -14.80 -2.07 16.33
C VAL A 357 -15.58 -0.77 16.32
N LEU A 358 -15.10 0.26 15.63
CA LEU A 358 -15.69 1.60 15.70
C LEU A 358 -16.93 1.77 14.82
N ASN A 359 -16.99 1.08 13.68
CA ASN A 359 -18.05 1.32 12.70
C ASN A 359 -19.16 0.27 12.70
N LEU A 360 -18.88 -0.96 13.18
CA LEU A 360 -19.85 -2.05 13.20
C LEU A 360 -20.20 -2.48 14.62
N TYR A 361 -19.22 -2.82 15.45
CA TYR A 361 -19.44 -3.43 16.75
C TYR A 361 -19.92 -2.43 17.82
N LYS A 362 -19.22 -1.31 17.97
CA LYS A 362 -19.61 -0.26 18.94
C LYS A 362 -21.04 0.25 18.69
N PRO A 363 -21.44 0.64 17.45
CA PRO A 363 -22.82 1.05 17.16
C PRO A 363 -23.86 -0.06 17.37
N TRP A 364 -23.45 -1.33 17.23
CA TRP A 364 -24.34 -2.46 17.52
C TRP A 364 -24.58 -2.63 19.03
N LEU A 365 -23.54 -2.44 19.87
CA LEU A 365 -23.68 -2.45 21.34
C LEU A 365 -24.55 -1.28 21.83
N GLU A 366 -24.31 -0.06 21.30
CA GLU A 366 -25.08 1.15 21.61
C GLU A 366 -26.58 0.95 21.38
N LYS A 367 -26.96 0.32 20.26
CA LYS A 367 -28.36 0.00 19.96
C LYS A 367 -28.99 -1.00 20.94
N ARG A 368 -28.18 -1.78 21.63
CA ARG A 368 -28.63 -2.77 22.63
C ARG A 368 -28.54 -2.26 24.07
N ASN A 369 -28.24 -0.97 24.28
CA ASN A 369 -28.05 -0.33 25.57
C ASN A 369 -27.06 -1.10 26.49
N LYS A 370 -26.01 -1.73 25.90
CA LYS A 370 -24.98 -2.43 26.66
C LYS A 370 -23.91 -1.44 27.11
N GLU A 371 -23.41 -1.61 28.34
CA GLU A 371 -22.25 -0.85 28.81
C GLU A 371 -21.03 -1.09 27.90
N ILE A 372 -20.41 0.00 27.48
CA ILE A 372 -19.27 0.00 26.57
C ILE A 372 -18.06 0.49 27.35
N THR A 373 -17.14 -0.42 27.64
CA THR A 373 -15.85 -0.06 28.23
C THR A 373 -14.75 -0.06 27.17
N GLU A 374 -13.80 0.88 27.27
CA GLU A 374 -12.64 0.95 26.37
C GLU A 374 -11.86 -0.38 26.35
N LYS A 375 -11.68 -1.00 27.52
CA LYS A 375 -10.99 -2.30 27.63
C LYS A 375 -11.69 -3.39 26.82
N HIS A 376 -13.02 -3.42 26.83
CA HIS A 376 -13.81 -4.39 26.06
C HIS A 376 -13.65 -4.17 24.55
N LEU A 377 -13.66 -2.92 24.09
CA LEU A 377 -13.45 -2.58 22.67
C LEU A 377 -12.03 -2.97 22.21
N VAL A 378 -11.01 -2.67 22.99
CA VAL A 378 -9.61 -3.06 22.69
C VAL A 378 -9.48 -4.58 22.63
N TYR A 379 -10.07 -5.31 23.58
CA TYR A 379 -10.04 -6.78 23.59
C TYR A 379 -10.75 -7.39 22.38
N THR A 380 -11.90 -6.83 22.02
CA THR A 380 -12.65 -7.24 20.83
C THR A 380 -11.87 -6.97 19.54
N GLY A 381 -11.19 -5.82 19.45
CA GLY A 381 -10.31 -5.49 18.34
C GLY A 381 -9.19 -6.51 18.16
N ARG A 382 -8.48 -6.83 19.24
CA ARG A 382 -7.40 -7.85 19.24
C ARG A 382 -7.88 -9.24 18.81
N LYS A 383 -9.06 -9.66 19.30
CA LYS A 383 -9.68 -10.92 18.84
C LYS A 383 -9.98 -10.91 17.36
N PHE A 384 -10.50 -9.79 16.86
CA PHE A 384 -10.81 -9.64 15.45
C PHE A 384 -9.54 -9.69 14.58
N GLU A 385 -8.44 -9.05 15.01
CA GLU A 385 -7.13 -9.13 14.34
C GLU A 385 -6.65 -10.58 14.20
N ILE A 386 -6.78 -11.39 15.26
CA ILE A 386 -6.39 -12.82 15.23
C ILE A 386 -7.23 -13.59 14.20
N ILE A 387 -8.54 -13.37 14.18
CA ILE A 387 -9.43 -14.07 13.23
C ILE A 387 -9.11 -13.70 11.79
N VAL A 388 -8.98 -12.41 11.51
CA VAL A 388 -8.66 -11.92 10.15
C VAL A 388 -7.27 -12.36 9.71
N SER A 389 -6.29 -12.37 10.63
CA SER A 389 -4.95 -12.90 10.38
C SER A 389 -4.98 -14.37 9.97
N ALA A 390 -5.74 -15.20 10.69
CA ALA A 390 -5.89 -16.62 10.37
C ALA A 390 -6.52 -16.84 8.98
N LEU A 391 -7.56 -16.07 8.65
CA LEU A 391 -8.19 -16.12 7.31
C LEU A 391 -7.21 -15.73 6.21
N ALA A 392 -6.43 -14.67 6.43
CA ALA A 392 -5.42 -14.21 5.46
C ALA A 392 -4.29 -15.24 5.28
N MET A 393 -3.79 -15.83 6.38
CA MET A 393 -2.77 -16.88 6.31
C MET A 393 -3.25 -18.12 5.56
N PHE A 394 -4.52 -18.47 5.71
CA PHE A 394 -5.11 -19.61 4.99
C PHE A 394 -5.26 -19.32 3.50
N SER A 395 -5.70 -18.11 3.13
CA SER A 395 -5.99 -17.76 1.73
C SER A 395 -4.75 -17.37 0.91
N ALA A 396 -3.70 -16.85 1.53
CA ALA A 396 -2.53 -16.31 0.85
C ALA A 396 -1.82 -17.29 -0.10
N PRO A 397 -1.58 -18.56 0.25
CA PRO A 397 -0.88 -19.49 -0.64
C PRO A 397 -1.61 -19.75 -1.97
N PHE A 398 -2.94 -19.62 -2.00
CA PHE A 398 -3.73 -19.86 -3.20
C PHE A 398 -3.49 -18.82 -4.31
N ILE A 399 -2.88 -17.68 -4.00
CA ILE A 399 -2.50 -16.66 -4.98
C ILE A 399 -1.52 -17.22 -6.02
N MET A 400 -0.72 -18.22 -5.65
CA MET A 400 0.22 -18.89 -6.55
C MET A 400 -0.46 -19.45 -7.83
N PHE A 401 -1.73 -19.79 -7.76
CA PHE A 401 -2.48 -20.34 -8.91
C PHE A 401 -3.09 -19.28 -9.83
N SER A 402 -2.85 -17.98 -9.57
CA SER A 402 -3.29 -16.91 -10.47
C SER A 402 -2.56 -17.00 -11.81
N LYS A 403 -3.32 -16.93 -12.92
CA LYS A 403 -2.76 -16.93 -14.29
C LYS A 403 -2.23 -15.57 -14.72
N ALA A 404 -2.70 -14.48 -14.09
CA ALA A 404 -2.16 -13.14 -14.28
C ALA A 404 -0.87 -12.99 -13.47
N GLY A 405 0.07 -12.16 -13.90
CA GLY A 405 1.21 -11.80 -13.08
C GLY A 405 0.75 -11.28 -11.71
N PHE A 406 1.54 -11.55 -10.67
CA PHE A 406 1.15 -11.28 -9.29
C PHE A 406 0.68 -9.82 -9.07
N TYR A 407 1.45 -8.85 -9.59
CA TYR A 407 1.15 -7.43 -9.41
C TYR A 407 -0.14 -7.00 -10.11
N THR A 408 -0.33 -7.43 -11.37
CA THR A 408 -1.54 -7.14 -12.16
C THR A 408 -2.79 -7.73 -11.52
N TYR A 409 -2.71 -8.96 -11.02
CA TYR A 409 -3.81 -9.60 -10.27
C TYR A 409 -4.25 -8.74 -9.08
N LEU A 410 -3.30 -8.27 -8.28
CA LEU A 410 -3.58 -7.43 -7.11
C LEU A 410 -4.27 -6.13 -7.47
N GLN A 411 -3.78 -5.47 -8.51
CA GLN A 411 -4.31 -4.18 -8.94
C GLN A 411 -5.71 -4.30 -9.55
N GLN A 412 -5.96 -5.35 -10.31
CA GLN A 412 -7.29 -5.63 -10.86
C GLN A 412 -8.31 -5.92 -9.74
N LEU A 413 -7.97 -6.81 -8.82
CA LEU A 413 -8.85 -7.14 -7.71
C LEU A 413 -9.06 -5.94 -6.77
N GLY A 414 -7.98 -5.17 -6.51
CA GLY A 414 -8.05 -3.94 -5.74
C GLY A 414 -9.00 -2.91 -6.35
N GLY A 415 -8.94 -2.71 -7.67
CA GLY A 415 -9.78 -1.75 -8.40
C GLY A 415 -11.29 -1.95 -8.18
N MET A 416 -11.73 -3.20 -8.03
CA MET A 416 -13.13 -3.54 -7.77
C MET A 416 -13.64 -2.94 -6.44
N PHE A 417 -12.79 -2.87 -5.42
CA PHE A 417 -13.15 -2.33 -4.11
C PHE A 417 -12.84 -0.84 -3.97
N CYS A 418 -11.72 -0.40 -4.53
CA CYS A 418 -11.17 0.94 -4.34
C CYS A 418 -12.00 2.02 -5.06
N VAL A 419 -12.28 1.81 -6.34
CA VAL A 419 -12.89 2.84 -7.19
C VAL A 419 -14.33 3.19 -6.78
N PRO A 420 -15.22 2.26 -6.40
CA PRO A 420 -16.55 2.64 -5.92
C PRO A 420 -16.50 3.44 -4.62
N ILE A 421 -15.58 3.13 -3.70
CA ILE A 421 -15.39 3.93 -2.47
C ILE A 421 -14.92 5.34 -2.85
N PHE A 422 -13.93 5.46 -3.74
CA PHE A 422 -13.45 6.74 -4.25
C PHE A 422 -14.59 7.57 -4.83
N THR A 423 -15.41 6.96 -5.69
CA THR A 423 -16.51 7.63 -6.38
C THR A 423 -17.51 8.23 -5.39
N ILE A 424 -17.96 7.47 -4.39
CA ILE A 424 -18.96 7.97 -3.44
C ILE A 424 -18.40 9.05 -2.52
N ILE A 425 -17.11 9.00 -2.18
CA ILE A 425 -16.47 10.03 -1.36
C ILE A 425 -16.28 11.31 -2.17
N LEU A 426 -15.74 11.19 -3.39
CA LEU A 426 -15.52 12.35 -4.26
C LEU A 426 -16.84 13.05 -4.60
N VAL A 427 -17.86 12.31 -5.00
CA VAL A 427 -19.21 12.87 -5.25
C VAL A 427 -19.77 13.49 -3.97
N GLY A 428 -19.51 12.90 -2.81
CA GLY A 428 -19.89 13.45 -1.50
C GLY A 428 -19.20 14.76 -1.16
N PHE A 429 -17.95 14.97 -1.57
CA PHE A 429 -17.23 16.23 -1.40
C PHE A 429 -17.77 17.33 -2.33
N VAL A 430 -18.01 16.97 -3.59
CA VAL A 430 -18.35 17.94 -4.64
C VAL A 430 -19.82 18.32 -4.61
N SER A 431 -20.73 17.39 -4.33
CA SER A 431 -22.17 17.61 -4.46
C SER A 431 -22.94 17.38 -3.15
N LYS A 432 -23.50 18.46 -2.60
CA LYS A 432 -24.40 18.42 -1.43
C LYS A 432 -25.78 17.81 -1.76
N LYS A 433 -26.15 17.69 -3.04
CA LYS A 433 -27.49 17.25 -3.49
C LYS A 433 -27.65 15.73 -3.57
N VAL A 434 -26.56 14.97 -3.50
CA VAL A 434 -26.59 13.51 -3.65
C VAL A 434 -26.98 12.84 -2.33
N PRO A 435 -28.10 12.08 -2.31
CA PRO A 435 -28.59 11.40 -1.11
C PRO A 435 -27.86 10.09 -0.81
N PRO A 436 -28.02 9.53 0.41
CA PRO A 436 -27.41 8.25 0.80
C PRO A 436 -27.78 7.08 -0.11
N GLN A 437 -29.01 7.07 -0.65
CA GLN A 437 -29.47 6.01 -1.57
C GLN A 437 -28.65 5.98 -2.85
N ALA A 438 -28.32 7.16 -3.40
CA ALA A 438 -27.50 7.25 -4.60
C ALA A 438 -26.08 6.71 -4.37
N ALA A 439 -25.49 6.95 -3.19
CA ALA A 439 -24.19 6.38 -2.84
C ALA A 439 -24.22 4.85 -2.79
N LYS A 440 -25.24 4.27 -2.17
CA LYS A 440 -25.40 2.81 -2.07
C LYS A 440 -25.63 2.16 -3.45
N ILE A 441 -26.55 2.72 -4.24
CA ILE A 441 -26.84 2.25 -5.59
C ILE A 441 -25.60 2.36 -6.47
N GLY A 442 -24.88 3.49 -6.42
CA GLY A 442 -23.66 3.69 -7.17
C GLY A 442 -22.58 2.64 -6.83
N MET A 443 -22.37 2.32 -5.56
CA MET A 443 -21.43 1.29 -5.15
C MET A 443 -21.81 -0.09 -5.69
N ILE A 444 -23.07 -0.49 -5.55
CA ILE A 444 -23.57 -1.77 -6.05
C ILE A 444 -23.45 -1.80 -7.58
N PHE A 445 -23.88 -0.75 -8.27
CA PHE A 445 -23.76 -0.62 -9.71
C PHE A 445 -22.32 -0.81 -10.20
N PHE A 446 -21.35 -0.16 -9.55
CA PHE A 446 -19.94 -0.29 -9.91
C PHE A 446 -19.46 -1.75 -9.80
N ILE A 447 -19.66 -2.37 -8.64
CA ILE A 447 -19.17 -3.73 -8.36
C ILE A 447 -19.76 -4.73 -9.36
N PHE A 448 -21.08 -4.67 -9.58
CA PHE A 448 -21.73 -5.55 -10.56
C PHE A 448 -21.24 -5.30 -11.98
N SER A 449 -21.14 -4.04 -12.41
CA SER A 449 -20.62 -3.71 -13.74
C SER A 449 -19.18 -4.17 -13.93
N TYR A 450 -18.33 -4.00 -12.91
CA TYR A 450 -16.93 -4.44 -12.96
C TYR A 450 -16.83 -5.96 -13.13
N ILE A 451 -17.63 -6.73 -12.38
CA ILE A 451 -17.69 -8.20 -12.50
C ILE A 451 -18.15 -8.60 -13.90
N ILE A 452 -19.21 -7.98 -14.41
CA ILE A 452 -19.75 -8.28 -15.74
C ILE A 452 -18.72 -8.00 -16.83
N PHE A 453 -18.09 -6.84 -16.81
CA PHE A 453 -17.18 -6.41 -17.87
C PHE A 453 -15.84 -7.15 -17.85
N ASN A 454 -15.28 -7.47 -16.69
CA ASN A 454 -13.98 -8.14 -16.60
C ASN A 454 -14.04 -9.66 -16.60
N TYR A 455 -15.13 -10.27 -16.09
CA TYR A 455 -15.18 -11.73 -15.91
C TYR A 455 -16.23 -12.44 -16.76
N ILE A 456 -17.23 -11.72 -17.28
CA ILE A 456 -18.31 -12.32 -18.08
C ILE A 456 -18.18 -11.95 -19.56
N LEU A 457 -17.95 -10.67 -19.87
CA LEU A 457 -17.91 -10.16 -21.24
C LEU A 457 -16.51 -10.17 -21.87
N ASP A 458 -15.46 -10.34 -21.05
CA ASP A 458 -14.04 -10.34 -21.47
C ASP A 458 -13.72 -9.20 -22.46
N ILE A 459 -14.05 -7.97 -22.06
CA ILE A 459 -13.85 -6.80 -22.90
C ILE A 459 -12.34 -6.52 -23.03
N LYS A 460 -11.83 -6.48 -24.26
CA LYS A 460 -10.43 -6.21 -24.61
C LYS A 460 -10.05 -4.74 -24.39
N LEU A 461 -10.39 -4.17 -23.26
CA LEU A 461 -9.97 -2.85 -22.84
C LEU A 461 -9.06 -2.98 -21.62
N HIS A 462 -7.98 -2.22 -21.60
CA HIS A 462 -7.08 -2.22 -20.44
C HIS A 462 -7.86 -1.92 -19.14
N TYR A 463 -7.64 -2.71 -18.09
CA TYR A 463 -8.44 -2.64 -16.85
C TYR A 463 -8.47 -1.23 -16.22
N LEU A 464 -7.36 -0.46 -16.32
CA LEU A 464 -7.31 0.92 -15.81
C LEU A 464 -8.25 1.86 -16.58
N HIS A 465 -8.38 1.70 -17.90
CA HIS A 465 -9.37 2.46 -18.66
C HIS A 465 -10.80 2.05 -18.32
N MET A 466 -11.01 0.75 -18.11
CA MET A 466 -12.30 0.22 -17.64
C MET A 466 -12.70 0.83 -16.29
N LEU A 467 -11.78 0.88 -15.34
CA LEU A 467 -12.03 1.50 -14.03
C LEU A 467 -12.42 2.98 -14.16
N ALA A 468 -11.75 3.73 -15.04
CA ALA A 468 -12.09 5.14 -15.29
C ALA A 468 -13.48 5.31 -15.92
N LEU A 469 -13.83 4.47 -16.91
CA LEU A 469 -15.17 4.50 -17.51
C LEU A 469 -16.25 4.16 -16.48
N LEU A 470 -16.04 3.13 -15.68
CA LEU A 470 -16.97 2.75 -14.62
C LEU A 470 -17.09 3.83 -13.54
N PHE A 471 -16.01 4.55 -13.21
CA PHE A 471 -16.05 5.72 -12.34
C PHE A 471 -16.99 6.79 -12.91
N VAL A 472 -16.89 7.11 -14.20
CA VAL A 472 -17.75 8.12 -14.87
C VAL A 472 -19.21 7.64 -14.86
N PHE A 473 -19.47 6.40 -15.29
CA PHE A 473 -20.84 5.85 -15.32
C PHE A 473 -21.46 5.78 -13.93
N THR A 474 -20.69 5.40 -12.93
CA THR A 474 -21.17 5.38 -11.53
C THR A 474 -21.49 6.79 -11.03
N THR A 475 -20.64 7.77 -11.37
CA THR A 475 -20.91 9.18 -11.03
C THR A 475 -22.20 9.66 -11.68
N ILE A 476 -22.40 9.37 -12.97
CA ILE A 476 -23.65 9.71 -13.70
C ILE A 476 -24.84 9.00 -13.05
N CYS A 477 -24.71 7.71 -12.75
CA CYS A 477 -25.76 6.94 -12.07
C CYS A 477 -26.15 7.60 -10.74
N MET A 478 -25.17 7.99 -9.91
CA MET A 478 -25.45 8.67 -8.63
C MET A 478 -26.17 10.02 -8.82
N LEU A 479 -25.78 10.79 -9.83
CA LEU A 479 -26.43 12.08 -10.15
C LEU A 479 -27.86 11.91 -10.68
N VAL A 480 -28.10 10.88 -11.51
CA VAL A 480 -29.42 10.52 -12.00
C VAL A 480 -30.30 10.06 -10.86
N VAL A 481 -29.83 9.14 -10.02
CA VAL A 481 -30.58 8.68 -8.84
C VAL A 481 -30.92 9.87 -7.91
N ALA A 482 -30.00 10.83 -7.75
CA ALA A 482 -30.29 12.01 -6.93
C ALA A 482 -31.49 12.84 -7.40
N ARG A 483 -31.81 12.83 -8.70
CA ARG A 483 -33.00 13.50 -9.24
C ARG A 483 -34.32 12.90 -8.75
N PHE A 484 -34.35 11.62 -8.40
CA PHE A 484 -35.54 10.96 -7.84
C PHE A 484 -35.77 11.29 -6.36
N TYR A 485 -34.80 12.00 -5.71
CA TYR A 485 -34.89 12.41 -4.31
C TYR A 485 -34.82 13.96 -4.13
N PRO A 486 -35.70 14.73 -4.78
CA PRO A 486 -35.60 16.21 -4.79
C PRO A 486 -35.78 16.83 -3.40
N LYS A 487 -36.41 16.13 -2.46
CA LYS A 487 -36.65 16.60 -1.07
C LYS A 487 -35.47 16.30 -0.14
N TYR A 488 -34.37 15.70 -0.61
CA TYR A 488 -33.20 15.45 0.23
C TYR A 488 -32.58 16.77 0.69
N LYS A 489 -32.51 16.95 2.00
CA LYS A 489 -31.82 18.08 2.63
C LYS A 489 -30.48 17.61 3.18
N TYR A 490 -29.42 18.24 2.72
CA TYR A 490 -28.08 18.02 3.23
C TYR A 490 -27.98 18.49 4.68
N THR A 491 -27.55 17.62 5.57
CA THR A 491 -27.20 17.99 6.95
C THR A 491 -25.73 18.44 6.93
N GLU A 492 -25.49 19.71 7.28
CA GLU A 492 -24.12 20.22 7.34
C GLU A 492 -23.30 19.42 8.34
N ILE A 493 -22.12 18.98 7.90
CA ILE A 493 -21.17 18.33 8.78
C ILE A 493 -20.70 19.37 9.78
N LYS A 494 -20.94 19.12 11.08
CA LYS A 494 -20.40 19.97 12.14
C LYS A 494 -18.89 19.98 12.01
N ILE A 495 -18.35 21.14 11.63
CA ILE A 495 -16.91 21.36 11.58
C ILE A 495 -16.52 21.79 12.98
N GLU A 496 -15.64 21.03 13.63
CA GLU A 496 -14.99 21.50 14.84
C GLU A 496 -14.18 22.73 14.50
N SER A 497 -14.28 23.80 15.29
CA SER A 497 -13.55 25.06 15.09
C SER A 497 -12.06 24.90 15.47
N VAL A 498 -11.43 23.88 14.93
CA VAL A 498 -10.00 23.65 15.11
C VAL A 498 -9.27 24.56 14.14
N GLU A 499 -8.48 25.47 14.67
CA GLU A 499 -7.60 26.31 13.86
C GLU A 499 -6.50 25.45 13.24
N LEU A 500 -6.66 25.14 11.96
CA LEU A 500 -5.71 24.34 11.23
C LEU A 500 -4.64 25.24 10.64
N SER A 501 -3.44 25.21 11.19
CA SER A 501 -2.27 25.85 10.59
C SER A 501 -1.60 24.89 9.59
N PRO A 502 -1.73 25.14 8.25
CA PRO A 502 -1.04 24.32 7.26
C PRO A 502 0.45 24.60 7.25
N TRP A 503 1.24 23.70 6.67
CA TRP A 503 2.67 23.90 6.48
C TRP A 503 2.94 25.12 5.57
N LYS A 504 3.66 26.13 6.08
CA LYS A 504 3.87 27.42 5.38
C LYS A 504 4.62 27.28 4.04
N ASN A 505 5.64 26.44 3.99
CA ASN A 505 6.53 26.31 2.81
C ASN A 505 6.13 25.16 1.87
N ARG A 506 4.90 24.62 1.98
CA ARG A 506 4.46 23.44 1.24
C ARG A 506 4.51 23.62 -0.28
N TYR A 507 4.14 24.75 -0.81
CA TYR A 507 4.04 24.97 -2.26
C TYR A 507 5.38 24.90 -2.98
N TRP A 508 6.45 25.48 -2.41
CA TRP A 508 7.79 25.37 -2.95
C TRP A 508 8.28 23.90 -2.95
N TYR A 509 8.05 23.21 -1.86
CA TYR A 509 8.41 21.81 -1.76
C TYR A 509 7.60 20.94 -2.72
N PHE A 510 6.29 21.22 -2.88
CA PHE A 510 5.43 20.52 -3.83
C PHE A 510 5.88 20.75 -5.27
N ALA A 511 6.22 21.98 -5.65
CA ALA A 511 6.77 22.28 -6.98
C ALA A 511 8.06 21.49 -7.27
N LEU A 512 8.96 21.41 -6.30
CA LEU A 512 10.20 20.65 -6.41
C LEU A 512 9.93 19.13 -6.59
N LEU A 513 8.97 18.58 -5.85
CA LEU A 513 8.58 17.18 -5.99
C LEU A 513 7.95 16.89 -7.37
N LEU A 514 7.10 17.79 -7.89
CA LEU A 514 6.51 17.66 -9.22
C LEU A 514 7.58 17.76 -10.32
N MET A 515 8.54 18.67 -10.18
CA MET A 515 9.68 18.73 -11.11
C MET A 515 10.48 17.42 -11.07
N GLY A 516 10.75 16.88 -9.87
CA GLY A 516 11.40 15.58 -9.71
C GLY A 516 10.63 14.44 -10.38
N MET A 517 9.29 14.43 -10.22
CA MET A 517 8.43 13.44 -10.87
C MET A 517 8.58 13.48 -12.40
N VAL A 518 8.47 14.67 -13.00
CA VAL A 518 8.63 14.83 -14.46
C VAL A 518 10.05 14.44 -14.91
N SER A 519 11.07 14.87 -14.16
CA SER A 519 12.48 14.56 -14.49
C SER A 519 12.75 13.06 -14.50
N ILE A 520 12.13 12.27 -13.61
CA ILE A 520 12.30 10.81 -13.60
C ILE A 520 11.65 10.17 -14.82
N PHE A 521 10.44 10.60 -15.21
CA PHE A 521 9.83 10.10 -16.45
C PHE A 521 10.63 10.48 -17.70
N VAL A 522 11.21 11.68 -17.75
CA VAL A 522 12.10 12.10 -18.85
C VAL A 522 13.37 11.25 -18.85
N LEU A 523 13.98 11.01 -17.68
CA LEU A 523 15.18 10.20 -17.55
C LEU A 523 14.99 8.79 -18.12
N PHE A 524 13.89 8.11 -17.76
CA PHE A 524 13.56 6.76 -18.23
C PHE A 524 12.68 6.79 -19.49
N SER A 525 13.01 7.63 -20.45
CA SER A 525 12.32 7.75 -21.74
C SER A 525 13.31 7.88 -22.89
N LYS A 526 12.79 7.91 -24.11
CA LYS A 526 13.59 8.16 -25.33
C LYS A 526 14.34 9.50 -25.34
N TRP A 527 13.99 10.42 -24.47
CA TRP A 527 14.70 11.69 -24.30
C TRP A 527 15.81 11.62 -23.23
N GLY A 528 15.93 10.51 -22.53
CA GLY A 528 16.91 10.24 -21.49
C GLY A 528 17.78 9.02 -21.79
N ILE A 529 17.61 7.94 -21.02
CA ILE A 529 18.45 6.73 -21.06
C ILE A 529 17.77 5.51 -21.72
N ALA A 530 16.51 5.59 -22.10
CA ALA A 530 15.75 4.48 -22.70
C ALA A 530 15.82 4.50 -24.24
#